data_6fa5a1c31b32cadd059b19a559a9e2bb
#
_entry.id   6fa5a1c31b32cadd059b19a559a9e2bb
#
_cell.length_a   1.000
_cell.length_b   1.000
_cell.length_c   1.000
_cell.angle_alpha   90.00
_cell.angle_beta   90.00
_cell.angle_gamma   90.00
#
_symmetry.space_group_name_H-M   'P 1'
#
loop_
_entity.id
_entity.type
_entity.pdbx_description
1 polymer ?
#
loop_
_entity_poly.entity_id
_entity_poly.type
_entity_poly.pdbx_seq_one_letter_code
_entity_poly.pdbx_strand_id
1 'polypeptide(L)'
;MRTVSPQHTKGFTLLELLVVSILMIGLALMTAQMWRYFSAQAADLTQRTGAAQELRLVLESLSDDMGSVVWATPTASGGLMIQRKAPGGQSDVVIEYALQQGRLTRADGTTGITVPVAENVSGFVADDVTPSILRVTVSITVGGTARQATLYWSRA
;
A
#
# COMPACT_ATOMS: atom_id res chain seq x y z
N MET A 1 64.17 21.25 42.71
CA MET A 1 64.02 21.60 41.28
C MET A 1 63.68 20.32 40.52
N ARG A 2 62.47 20.18 40.02
CA ARG A 2 62.03 19.04 39.16
C ARG A 2 62.23 19.48 37.72
N THR A 3 63.13 18.84 37.01
CA THR A 3 63.32 18.99 35.58
C THR A 3 62.18 18.26 34.85
N VAL A 4 61.30 19.03 34.21
CA VAL A 4 60.21 18.47 33.31
C VAL A 4 60.94 18.10 32.01
N SER A 5 60.97 16.82 31.71
CA SER A 5 61.49 16.30 30.44
C SER A 5 60.51 16.69 29.30
N PRO A 6 60.98 17.26 28.19
CA PRO A 6 60.14 17.58 27.06
C PRO A 6 59.63 16.28 26.40
N GLN A 7 58.33 16.07 26.41
CA GLN A 7 57.73 15.00 25.64
C GLN A 7 57.87 15.35 24.15
N HIS A 8 58.62 14.54 23.43
CA HIS A 8 58.68 14.58 21.96
C HIS A 8 57.35 14.17 21.41
N THR A 9 56.54 15.13 21.01
CA THR A 9 55.35 14.89 20.16
C THR A 9 55.87 14.47 18.78
N LYS A 10 55.80 13.17 18.48
CA LYS A 10 56.05 12.66 17.12
C LYS A 10 55.00 13.23 16.19
N GLY A 11 55.38 14.11 15.27
CA GLY A 11 54.50 14.59 14.22
C GLY A 11 54.22 13.47 13.23
N PHE A 12 53.02 13.49 12.66
CA PHE A 12 52.60 12.56 11.59
C PHE A 12 53.54 12.73 10.38
N THR A 13 53.99 11.62 9.82
CA THR A 13 54.74 11.64 8.57
C THR A 13 53.81 11.90 7.39
N LEU A 14 54.34 12.52 6.33
CA LEU A 14 53.54 12.82 5.12
C LEU A 14 52.96 11.55 4.49
N LEU A 15 53.67 10.42 4.61
CA LEU A 15 53.22 9.11 4.16
C LEU A 15 52.01 8.60 4.98
N GLU A 16 52.03 8.76 6.30
CA GLU A 16 50.91 8.37 7.18
C GLU A 16 49.65 9.14 6.85
N LEU A 17 49.79 10.45 6.59
CA LEU A 17 48.68 11.32 6.21
C LEU A 17 48.07 10.91 4.84
N LEU A 18 48.93 10.50 3.91
CA LEU A 18 48.51 10.02 2.58
C LEU A 18 47.75 8.70 2.69
N VAL A 19 48.26 7.74 3.48
CA VAL A 19 47.60 6.43 3.69
C VAL A 19 46.23 6.61 4.36
N VAL A 20 46.13 7.44 5.41
CA VAL A 20 44.88 7.73 6.10
C VAL A 20 43.88 8.38 5.14
N SER A 21 44.33 9.30 4.29
CA SER A 21 43.46 9.96 3.32
C SER A 21 42.85 8.96 2.29
N ILE A 22 43.66 8.02 1.78
CA ILE A 22 43.21 6.98 0.86
C ILE A 22 42.19 6.06 1.55
N LEU A 23 42.47 5.64 2.79
CA LEU A 23 41.54 4.81 3.55
C LEU A 23 40.23 5.52 3.84
N MET A 24 40.25 6.81 4.18
CA MET A 24 39.05 7.62 4.41
C MET A 24 38.20 7.78 3.16
N ILE A 25 38.83 8.01 2.00
CA ILE A 25 38.13 8.07 0.70
C ILE A 25 37.50 6.72 0.40
N GLY A 26 38.22 5.61 0.57
CA GLY A 26 37.67 4.27 0.37
C GLY A 26 36.48 3.98 1.27
N LEU A 27 36.55 4.32 2.54
CA LEU A 27 35.44 4.17 3.49
C LEU A 27 34.23 5.04 3.12
N ALA A 28 34.45 6.29 2.72
CA ALA A 28 33.40 7.19 2.30
C ALA A 28 32.66 6.67 1.06
N LEU A 29 33.38 6.12 0.08
CA LEU A 29 32.79 5.51 -1.12
C LEU A 29 31.96 4.27 -0.77
N MET A 30 32.46 3.39 0.09
CA MET A 30 31.71 2.22 0.56
C MET A 30 30.44 2.61 1.31
N THR A 31 30.52 3.60 2.19
CA THR A 31 29.37 4.10 2.94
C THR A 31 28.31 4.70 2.01
N ALA A 32 28.73 5.47 1.00
CA ALA A 32 27.84 6.04 0.00
C ALA A 32 27.14 4.96 -0.83
N GLN A 33 27.82 3.89 -1.22
CA GLN A 33 27.22 2.76 -1.95
C GLN A 33 26.23 1.99 -1.08
N MET A 34 26.56 1.71 0.17
CA MET A 34 25.64 1.07 1.13
C MET A 34 24.38 1.90 1.33
N TRP A 35 24.51 3.22 1.48
CA TRP A 35 23.38 4.12 1.64
C TRP A 35 22.42 4.06 0.43
N ARG A 36 22.98 4.09 -0.78
CA ARG A 36 22.16 3.97 -2.03
C ARG A 36 21.42 2.63 -2.09
N TYR A 37 22.09 1.54 -1.70
CA TYR A 37 21.48 0.22 -1.68
C TYR A 37 20.34 0.13 -0.66
N PHE A 38 20.55 0.59 0.57
CA PHE A 38 19.53 0.57 1.62
C PHE A 38 18.36 1.50 1.30
N SER A 39 18.60 2.68 0.73
CA SER A 39 17.52 3.60 0.36
C SER A 39 16.64 3.03 -0.75
N ALA A 40 17.21 2.33 -1.73
CA ALA A 40 16.46 1.65 -2.78
C ALA A 40 15.59 0.51 -2.22
N GLN A 41 16.15 -0.30 -1.32
CA GLN A 41 15.38 -1.37 -0.65
C GLN A 41 14.26 -0.82 0.24
N ALA A 42 14.52 0.23 1.00
CA ALA A 42 13.51 0.86 1.83
C ALA A 42 12.34 1.41 1.00
N ALA A 43 12.61 2.01 -0.15
CA ALA A 43 11.59 2.50 -1.07
C ALA A 43 10.73 1.34 -1.63
N ASP A 44 11.35 0.23 -2.05
CA ASP A 44 10.63 -0.95 -2.54
C ASP A 44 9.73 -1.57 -1.46
N LEU A 45 10.23 -1.72 -0.23
CA LEU A 45 9.44 -2.21 0.91
C LEU A 45 8.25 -1.31 1.21
N THR A 46 8.43 0.01 1.19
CA THR A 46 7.35 0.98 1.43
C THR A 46 6.25 0.85 0.36
N GLN A 47 6.63 0.70 -0.91
CA GLN A 47 5.67 0.53 -2.00
C GLN A 47 4.88 -0.79 -1.87
N ARG A 48 5.57 -1.89 -1.54
CA ARG A 48 4.92 -3.20 -1.32
C ARG A 48 3.96 -3.18 -0.14
N THR A 49 4.34 -2.52 0.93
CA THR A 49 3.51 -2.39 2.13
C THR A 49 2.30 -1.50 1.85
N GLY A 50 2.48 -0.39 1.14
CA GLY A 50 1.40 0.51 0.74
C GLY A 50 0.34 -0.20 -0.11
N ALA A 51 0.74 -0.94 -1.16
CA ALA A 51 -0.19 -1.69 -2.00
C ALA A 51 -0.96 -2.77 -1.20
N ALA A 52 -0.30 -3.45 -0.27
CA ALA A 52 -0.94 -4.46 0.58
C ALA A 52 -1.93 -3.82 1.57
N GLN A 53 -1.60 -2.66 2.12
CA GLN A 53 -2.46 -1.94 3.05
C GLN A 53 -3.73 -1.42 2.36
N GLU A 54 -3.60 -0.80 1.18
CA GLU A 54 -4.75 -0.35 0.41
C GLU A 54 -5.66 -1.52 -0.01
N LEU A 55 -5.08 -2.63 -0.46
CA LEU A 55 -5.83 -3.83 -0.79
C LEU A 55 -6.61 -4.35 0.41
N ARG A 56 -5.99 -4.37 1.59
CA ARG A 56 -6.65 -4.78 2.84
C ARG A 56 -7.85 -3.88 3.17
N LEU A 57 -7.73 -2.57 3.04
CA LEU A 57 -8.84 -1.63 3.30
C LEU A 57 -10.03 -1.89 2.38
N VAL A 58 -9.78 -2.16 1.09
CA VAL A 58 -10.83 -2.53 0.15
C VAL A 58 -11.52 -3.83 0.55
N LEU A 59 -10.73 -4.86 0.88
CA LEU A 59 -11.26 -6.16 1.28
C LEU A 59 -12.09 -6.08 2.57
N GLU A 60 -11.64 -5.29 3.53
CA GLU A 60 -12.34 -5.05 4.80
C GLU A 60 -13.68 -4.33 4.56
N SER A 61 -13.67 -3.25 3.77
CA SER A 61 -14.89 -2.52 3.40
C SER A 61 -15.90 -3.41 2.64
N LEU A 62 -15.43 -4.20 1.67
CA LEU A 62 -16.27 -5.13 0.94
C LEU A 62 -16.82 -6.24 1.84
N SER A 63 -16.00 -6.79 2.72
CA SER A 63 -16.41 -7.84 3.67
C SER A 63 -17.49 -7.35 4.63
N ASP A 64 -17.35 -6.13 5.13
CA ASP A 64 -18.33 -5.52 6.03
C ASP A 64 -19.68 -5.30 5.34
N ASP A 65 -19.67 -4.76 4.12
CA ASP A 65 -20.89 -4.52 3.38
C ASP A 65 -21.55 -5.83 2.91
N MET A 66 -20.76 -6.85 2.57
CA MET A 66 -21.25 -8.17 2.17
C MET A 66 -21.69 -9.04 3.35
N GLY A 67 -21.28 -8.71 4.58
CA GLY A 67 -21.67 -9.46 5.79
C GLY A 67 -23.17 -9.40 6.11
N SER A 68 -23.88 -8.38 5.63
CA SER A 68 -25.33 -8.19 5.82
C SER A 68 -26.09 -8.04 4.49
N VAL A 69 -25.56 -8.62 3.42
CA VAL A 69 -26.11 -8.48 2.08
C VAL A 69 -27.46 -9.16 1.95
N VAL A 70 -28.40 -8.46 1.30
CA VAL A 70 -29.68 -9.00 0.83
C VAL A 70 -29.54 -9.45 -0.62
N TRP A 71 -28.93 -8.61 -1.46
CA TRP A 71 -28.52 -8.97 -2.81
C TRP A 71 -27.30 -8.13 -3.24
N ALA A 72 -26.56 -8.66 -4.18
CA ALA A 72 -25.43 -7.99 -4.83
C ALA A 72 -25.44 -8.28 -6.32
N THR A 73 -25.18 -7.27 -7.14
CA THR A 73 -25.13 -7.41 -8.61
C THR A 73 -24.01 -6.57 -9.20
N PRO A 74 -23.32 -7.07 -10.22
CA PRO A 74 -22.37 -6.26 -10.96
C PRO A 74 -23.12 -5.18 -11.76
N THR A 75 -22.50 -4.00 -11.87
CA THR A 75 -23.01 -2.92 -12.72
C THR A 75 -22.47 -3.06 -14.15
N ALA A 76 -23.14 -2.45 -15.12
CA ALA A 76 -22.68 -2.44 -16.51
C ALA A 76 -21.29 -1.79 -16.70
N SER A 77 -20.86 -0.97 -15.77
CA SER A 77 -19.52 -0.33 -15.74
C SER A 77 -18.45 -1.19 -15.08
N GLY A 78 -18.75 -2.44 -14.69
CA GLY A 78 -17.83 -3.31 -13.95
C GLY A 78 -17.74 -3.02 -12.46
N GLY A 79 -18.54 -2.11 -11.93
CA GLY A 79 -18.71 -1.84 -10.52
C GLY A 79 -19.55 -2.89 -9.81
N LEU A 80 -19.83 -2.67 -8.53
CA LEU A 80 -20.65 -3.57 -7.70
C LEU A 80 -21.74 -2.77 -6.99
N MET A 81 -22.97 -3.22 -7.09
CA MET A 81 -24.10 -2.70 -6.34
C MET A 81 -24.53 -3.72 -5.29
N ILE A 82 -24.63 -3.29 -4.03
CA ILE A 82 -24.96 -4.13 -2.89
C ILE A 82 -26.18 -3.53 -2.21
N GLN A 83 -27.21 -4.33 -1.97
CA GLN A 83 -28.27 -3.99 -1.01
C GLN A 83 -28.01 -4.75 0.28
N ARG A 84 -27.85 -4.03 1.35
CA ARG A 84 -27.67 -4.60 2.68
C ARG A 84 -28.80 -4.22 3.63
N LYS A 85 -29.06 -5.09 4.58
CA LYS A 85 -30.02 -4.83 5.64
C LYS A 85 -29.51 -3.78 6.60
N ALA A 86 -30.28 -2.72 6.82
CA ALA A 86 -29.91 -1.71 7.80
C ALA A 86 -30.06 -2.24 9.25
N PRO A 87 -29.19 -1.85 10.17
CA PRO A 87 -29.34 -2.19 11.57
C PRO A 87 -30.63 -1.59 12.16
N GLY A 88 -31.30 -2.32 13.05
CA GLY A 88 -32.44 -1.79 13.80
C GLY A 88 -33.78 -1.69 13.04
N GLY A 89 -33.93 -2.39 11.90
CA GLY A 89 -35.21 -2.44 11.17
C GLY A 89 -35.51 -1.20 10.32
N GLN A 90 -34.49 -0.39 10.04
CA GLN A 90 -34.56 0.69 9.04
C GLN A 90 -34.64 0.12 7.62
N SER A 91 -34.95 0.98 6.65
CA SER A 91 -34.97 0.62 5.23
C SER A 91 -33.61 0.10 4.77
N ASP A 92 -33.62 -0.88 3.88
CA ASP A 92 -32.39 -1.42 3.28
C ASP A 92 -31.57 -0.31 2.61
N VAL A 93 -30.27 -0.41 2.73
CA VAL A 93 -29.31 0.55 2.18
C VAL A 93 -28.72 -0.01 0.90
N VAL A 94 -28.73 0.79 -0.16
CA VAL A 94 -28.05 0.46 -1.42
C VAL A 94 -26.67 1.12 -1.42
N ILE A 95 -25.62 0.32 -1.64
CA ILE A 95 -24.25 0.76 -1.71
C ILE A 95 -23.72 0.46 -3.10
N GLU A 96 -23.05 1.42 -3.70
CA GLU A 96 -22.41 1.26 -5.01
C GLU A 96 -20.89 1.43 -4.86
N TYR A 97 -20.14 0.44 -5.36
CA TYR A 97 -18.69 0.52 -5.54
C TYR A 97 -18.38 0.79 -7.01
N ALA A 98 -17.67 1.87 -7.29
CA ALA A 98 -17.27 2.26 -8.63
C ALA A 98 -15.80 2.68 -8.68
N LEU A 99 -15.12 2.28 -9.76
CA LEU A 99 -13.75 2.72 -10.03
C LEU A 99 -13.80 4.00 -10.89
N GLN A 100 -13.26 5.10 -10.34
CA GLN A 100 -13.19 6.38 -11.02
C GLN A 100 -11.76 6.94 -10.94
N GLN A 101 -11.11 7.13 -12.06
CA GLN A 101 -9.78 7.75 -12.14
C GLN A 101 -8.73 7.13 -11.20
N GLY A 102 -8.72 5.80 -11.07
CA GLY A 102 -7.79 5.10 -10.20
C GLY A 102 -8.15 5.12 -8.71
N ARG A 103 -9.33 5.62 -8.36
CA ARG A 103 -9.90 5.58 -7.00
C ARG A 103 -11.10 4.66 -6.96
N LEU A 104 -11.14 3.78 -6.00
CA LEU A 104 -12.34 3.02 -5.68
C LEU A 104 -13.18 3.85 -4.72
N THR A 105 -14.39 4.17 -5.15
CA THR A 105 -15.36 4.94 -4.36
C THR A 105 -16.50 4.04 -3.90
N ARG A 106 -17.01 4.31 -2.71
CA ARG A 106 -18.19 3.72 -2.13
C ARG A 106 -19.25 4.80 -1.96
N ALA A 107 -20.34 4.67 -2.67
CA ALA A 107 -21.49 5.57 -2.59
C ALA A 107 -22.62 4.92 -1.79
N ASP A 108 -23.17 5.65 -0.84
CA ASP A 108 -24.36 5.24 -0.09
C ASP A 108 -25.58 5.90 -0.73
N GLY A 109 -26.42 5.08 -1.37
CA GLY A 109 -27.62 5.55 -2.10
C GLY A 109 -28.70 6.13 -1.18
N THR A 110 -28.66 5.87 0.12
CA THR A 110 -29.62 6.43 1.09
C THR A 110 -29.23 7.84 1.53
N THR A 111 -27.95 8.03 1.80
CA THR A 111 -27.44 9.33 2.27
C THR A 111 -26.91 10.21 1.13
N GLY A 112 -26.67 9.63 -0.03
CA GLY A 112 -26.01 10.30 -1.17
C GLY A 112 -24.53 10.60 -0.94
N ILE A 113 -23.93 10.07 0.15
CA ILE A 113 -22.53 10.31 0.50
C ILE A 113 -21.65 9.33 -0.28
N THR A 114 -20.65 9.88 -0.96
CA THR A 114 -19.62 9.10 -1.63
C THR A 114 -18.29 9.30 -0.91
N VAL A 115 -17.65 8.19 -0.53
CA VAL A 115 -16.35 8.20 0.14
C VAL A 115 -15.32 7.41 -0.67
N PRO A 116 -14.07 7.85 -0.76
CA PRO A 116 -13.01 7.04 -1.33
C PRO A 116 -12.67 5.90 -0.35
N VAL A 117 -12.55 4.67 -0.86
CA VAL A 117 -12.15 3.48 -0.10
C VAL A 117 -10.65 3.23 -0.26
N ALA A 118 -10.14 3.39 -1.49
CA ALA A 118 -8.74 3.23 -1.80
C ALA A 118 -8.33 4.10 -2.98
N GLU A 119 -7.06 4.46 -3.01
CA GLU A 119 -6.39 5.10 -4.14
C GLU A 119 -5.52 4.07 -4.88
N ASN A 120 -4.93 4.46 -6.01
CA ASN A 120 -4.03 3.59 -6.79
C ASN A 120 -4.67 2.25 -7.25
N VAL A 121 -6.00 2.21 -7.35
CA VAL A 121 -6.73 1.04 -7.84
C VAL A 121 -6.60 0.99 -9.36
N SER A 122 -5.88 0.00 -9.87
CA SER A 122 -5.66 -0.21 -11.31
C SER A 122 -6.77 -1.03 -11.97
N GLY A 123 -7.57 -1.75 -11.17
CA GLY A 123 -8.70 -2.53 -11.66
C GLY A 123 -9.66 -2.90 -10.55
N PHE A 124 -10.94 -2.76 -10.83
CA PHE A 124 -12.05 -3.25 -10.00
C PHE A 124 -13.10 -3.82 -10.94
N VAL A 125 -13.35 -5.11 -10.84
CA VAL A 125 -14.32 -5.81 -11.70
C VAL A 125 -15.17 -6.72 -10.85
N ALA A 126 -16.47 -6.53 -10.93
CA ALA A 126 -17.47 -7.46 -10.40
C ALA A 126 -18.16 -8.17 -11.57
N ASP A 127 -18.27 -9.47 -11.49
CA ASP A 127 -18.94 -10.30 -12.50
C ASP A 127 -19.60 -11.54 -11.89
N ASP A 128 -20.59 -12.06 -12.59
CA ASP A 128 -21.29 -13.29 -12.22
C ASP A 128 -20.56 -14.48 -12.84
N VAL A 129 -19.96 -15.33 -12.01
CA VAL A 129 -19.37 -16.60 -12.45
C VAL A 129 -20.48 -17.60 -12.74
N THR A 130 -21.50 -17.64 -11.89
CA THR A 130 -22.75 -18.39 -12.05
C THR A 130 -23.88 -17.53 -11.49
N PRO A 131 -25.16 -17.87 -11.74
CA PRO A 131 -26.28 -17.13 -11.14
C PRO A 131 -26.22 -17.03 -9.60
N SER A 132 -25.52 -17.98 -8.95
CA SER A 132 -25.40 -18.05 -7.50
C SER A 132 -24.02 -17.61 -6.97
N ILE A 133 -23.04 -17.30 -7.84
CA ILE A 133 -21.69 -16.94 -7.42
C ILE A 133 -21.27 -15.62 -8.06
N LEU A 134 -21.06 -14.60 -7.22
CA LEU A 134 -20.47 -13.32 -7.58
C LEU A 134 -18.95 -13.38 -7.36
N ARG A 135 -18.20 -12.90 -8.33
CA ARG A 135 -16.76 -12.71 -8.22
C ARG A 135 -16.44 -11.22 -8.24
N VAL A 136 -15.57 -10.79 -7.34
CA VAL A 136 -15.02 -9.43 -7.34
C VAL A 136 -13.51 -9.51 -7.37
N THR A 137 -12.91 -8.88 -8.36
CA THR A 137 -11.47 -8.81 -8.54
C THR A 137 -11.01 -7.37 -8.33
N VAL A 138 -10.05 -7.18 -7.45
CA VAL A 138 -9.44 -5.88 -7.12
C VAL A 138 -7.96 -5.94 -7.43
N SER A 139 -7.48 -4.96 -8.19
CA SER A 139 -6.05 -4.81 -8.52
C SER A 139 -5.59 -3.43 -8.07
N ILE A 140 -4.49 -3.36 -7.34
CA ILE A 140 -3.90 -2.13 -6.83
C ILE A 140 -2.44 -2.06 -7.31
N THR A 141 -2.00 -0.88 -7.75
CA THR A 141 -0.64 -0.66 -8.22
C THR A 141 -0.06 0.58 -7.55
N VAL A 142 0.96 0.39 -6.71
CA VAL A 142 1.69 1.46 -6.01
C VAL A 142 3.15 1.39 -6.41
N GLY A 143 3.68 2.48 -6.99
CA GLY A 143 5.10 2.58 -7.36
C GLY A 143 5.60 1.46 -8.28
N GLY A 144 4.74 0.94 -9.16
CA GLY A 144 5.07 -0.17 -10.06
C GLY A 144 4.88 -1.58 -9.44
N THR A 145 4.57 -1.68 -8.15
CA THR A 145 4.23 -2.96 -7.51
C THR A 145 2.73 -3.20 -7.60
N ALA A 146 2.33 -4.25 -8.31
CA ALA A 146 0.93 -4.66 -8.42
C ALA A 146 0.56 -5.73 -7.38
N ARG A 147 -0.62 -5.61 -6.80
CA ARG A 147 -1.26 -6.60 -5.95
C ARG A 147 -2.69 -6.83 -6.42
N GLN A 148 -3.13 -8.07 -6.36
CA GLN A 148 -4.48 -8.45 -6.77
C GLN A 148 -5.09 -9.41 -5.76
N ALA A 149 -6.39 -9.24 -5.51
CA ALA A 149 -7.20 -10.21 -4.78
C ALA A 149 -8.48 -10.49 -5.55
N THR A 150 -8.96 -11.71 -5.43
CA THR A 150 -10.25 -12.14 -5.98
C THR A 150 -11.07 -12.75 -4.87
N LEU A 151 -12.29 -12.26 -4.72
CA LEU A 151 -13.26 -12.69 -3.74
C LEU A 151 -14.43 -13.36 -4.43
N TYR A 152 -14.99 -14.37 -3.78
CA TYR A 152 -16.18 -15.06 -4.24
C TYR A 152 -17.24 -15.06 -3.15
N TRP A 153 -18.46 -14.68 -3.50
CA TRP A 153 -19.60 -14.74 -2.60
C TRP A 153 -20.69 -15.61 -3.19
N SER A 154 -21.23 -16.50 -2.37
CA SER A 154 -22.45 -17.24 -2.72
C SER A 154 -23.66 -16.38 -2.46
N ARG A 155 -24.51 -16.22 -3.46
CA ARG A 155 -25.85 -15.65 -3.31
C ARG A 155 -26.77 -16.75 -2.78
N ALA A 156 -27.44 -16.45 -1.69
CA ALA A 156 -28.45 -17.37 -1.13
C ALA A 156 -29.70 -17.42 -2.01
#